data_5f651639b939ffe55c3b09673b470fa6
#
_entry.id   5f651639b939ffe55c3b09673b470fa6
#
_cell.length_a   1.000
_cell.length_b   1.000
_cell.length_c   1.000
_cell.angle_alpha   90.00
_cell.angle_beta   90.00
_cell.angle_gamma   90.00
#
_symmetry.space_group_name_H-M   'P 1'
#
loop_
_entity.id
_entity.type
_entity.pdbx_description
1 polymer ?
#
loop_
_entity_poly.entity_id
_entity_poly.type
_entity_poly.pdbx_seq_one_letter_code
_entity_poly.pdbx_strand_id
1 'polypeptide(L)'
;EALDIAHGAMFAHEATVTGGDDIELLRDCDMIIITAGARQKPGQPRLELAGANVAILEKLLPNVLSVAPNAIIMLVTNPCDVLTVVAQKITGLPANRVLSSGTVLDSSRLRWLIANKAGVSIKSVHANVVGEHGDSEFPVWSAANIGMVPLTEWEQDGKQLFTEEVRTELATEAMRAAYKVIEGKGSTNYAIGISGARIAEAFLGGQNAVLPVSTTIAGELYGFKDVALSLPTIVNREGIQRVLPVPMNEAELAQLKASAEAI
;
A
#
# COMPACT_ATOMS: atom_id res chain seq x y z
N GLU A 1 17.43 10.98 13.90
CA GLU A 1 16.15 10.28 13.75
C GLU A 1 16.10 9.03 14.62
N ALA A 2 17.06 8.07 14.51
CA ALA A 2 17.06 6.85 15.33
C ALA A 2 17.04 7.15 16.84
N LEU A 3 17.84 8.13 17.30
CA LEU A 3 17.85 8.55 18.67
C LEU A 3 16.51 9.16 19.13
N ASP A 4 15.86 9.95 18.27
CA ASP A 4 14.55 10.54 18.54
C ASP A 4 13.46 9.47 18.68
N ILE A 5 13.45 8.47 17.80
CA ILE A 5 12.56 7.31 17.91
C ILE A 5 12.86 6.50 19.18
N ALA A 6 14.14 6.26 19.48
CA ALA A 6 14.56 5.51 20.66
C ALA A 6 14.06 6.16 21.98
N HIS A 7 14.06 7.50 22.05
CA HIS A 7 13.53 8.23 23.19
C HIS A 7 12.02 8.05 23.39
N GLY A 8 11.29 7.69 22.32
CA GLY A 8 9.87 7.37 22.37
C GLY A 8 9.55 5.94 22.83
N ALA A 9 10.53 5.06 22.97
CA ALA A 9 10.31 3.63 23.24
C ALA A 9 9.53 3.37 24.54
N MET A 10 9.61 4.24 25.53
CA MET A 10 8.82 4.12 26.77
C MET A 10 7.31 4.26 26.55
N PHE A 11 6.90 4.96 25.49
CA PHE A 11 5.49 5.26 25.19
C PHE A 11 4.89 4.33 24.12
N ALA A 12 5.67 3.36 23.64
CA ALA A 12 5.29 2.37 22.65
C ALA A 12 5.72 0.97 23.12
N HIS A 13 5.71 -0.01 22.22
CA HIS A 13 6.35 -1.30 22.52
C HIS A 13 7.85 -1.10 22.66
N GLU A 14 8.43 -1.70 23.70
CA GLU A 14 9.89 -1.66 23.92
C GLU A 14 10.62 -2.24 22.71
N ALA A 15 11.56 -1.47 22.19
CA ALA A 15 12.37 -1.86 21.04
C ALA A 15 13.77 -1.23 21.11
N THR A 16 14.76 -1.95 20.62
CA THR A 16 16.09 -1.40 20.37
C THR A 16 16.08 -0.70 19.02
N VAL A 17 16.39 0.59 19.01
CA VAL A 17 16.48 1.41 17.80
C VAL A 17 17.92 1.80 17.55
N THR A 18 18.47 1.38 16.41
CA THR A 18 19.82 1.73 15.96
C THR A 18 19.75 2.41 14.60
N GLY A 19 20.77 3.18 14.26
CA GLY A 19 20.87 3.86 12.96
C GLY A 19 22.32 4.05 12.56
N GLY A 20 22.57 4.03 11.26
CA GLY A 20 23.90 4.21 10.66
C GLY A 20 23.83 4.09 9.14
N ASP A 21 24.98 4.13 8.51
CA ASP A 21 25.20 4.01 7.07
C ASP A 21 25.87 2.68 6.66
N ASP A 22 26.17 1.82 7.65
CA ASP A 22 26.75 0.50 7.41
C ASP A 22 25.64 -0.50 7.03
N ILE A 23 25.80 -1.16 5.87
CA ILE A 23 24.87 -2.19 5.38
C ILE A 23 24.78 -3.38 6.34
N GLU A 24 25.83 -3.64 7.15
CA GLU A 24 25.85 -4.71 8.15
C GLU A 24 24.78 -4.55 9.24
N LEU A 25 24.23 -3.36 9.44
CA LEU A 25 23.09 -3.12 10.33
C LEU A 25 21.82 -3.86 9.87
N LEU A 26 21.75 -4.25 8.61
CA LEU A 26 20.63 -5.01 8.04
C LEU A 26 20.82 -6.52 8.13
N ARG A 27 21.93 -6.99 8.74
CA ARG A 27 22.23 -8.43 8.79
C ARG A 27 21.10 -9.20 9.48
N ASP A 28 20.66 -10.25 8.77
CA ASP A 28 19.63 -11.17 9.21
C ASP A 28 18.28 -10.53 9.59
N CYS A 29 17.98 -9.34 9.05
CA CYS A 29 16.66 -8.73 9.22
C CYS A 29 15.57 -9.60 8.62
N ASP A 30 14.44 -9.72 9.33
CA ASP A 30 13.23 -10.42 8.85
C ASP A 30 12.52 -9.63 7.76
N MET A 31 12.55 -8.29 7.84
CA MET A 31 11.88 -7.39 6.88
C MET A 31 12.70 -6.13 6.66
N ILE A 32 12.75 -5.68 5.42
CA ILE A 32 13.42 -4.44 5.01
C ILE A 32 12.41 -3.55 4.29
N ILE A 33 12.27 -2.33 4.80
CA ILE A 33 11.37 -1.31 4.25
C ILE A 33 12.20 -0.27 3.51
N ILE A 34 11.99 -0.17 2.20
CA ILE A 34 12.74 0.74 1.33
C ILE A 34 11.90 1.99 1.08
N THR A 35 12.38 3.11 1.61
CA THR A 35 11.82 4.45 1.37
C THR A 35 12.75 5.32 0.54
N ALA A 36 13.94 4.80 0.19
CA ALA A 36 14.92 5.50 -0.63
C ALA A 36 14.40 5.69 -2.05
N GLY A 37 14.46 6.91 -2.55
CA GLY A 37 14.01 7.22 -3.90
C GLY A 37 14.21 8.69 -4.26
N ALA A 38 14.27 8.96 -5.56
CA ALA A 38 14.27 10.31 -6.08
C ALA A 38 12.90 10.97 -5.82
N ARG A 39 12.92 12.24 -5.45
CA ARG A 39 11.71 13.05 -5.32
C ARG A 39 11.28 13.53 -6.71
N GLN A 40 9.99 13.35 -7.02
CA GLN A 40 9.44 13.89 -8.26
C GLN A 40 9.58 15.42 -8.30
N LYS A 41 10.10 15.93 -9.41
CA LYS A 41 10.20 17.37 -9.66
C LYS A 41 8.91 17.86 -10.34
N PRO A 42 8.52 19.12 -10.15
CA PRO A 42 7.40 19.69 -10.88
C PRO A 42 7.57 19.51 -12.39
N GLY A 43 6.55 18.94 -13.07
CA GLY A 43 6.57 18.67 -14.50
C GLY A 43 7.38 17.44 -14.95
N GLN A 44 7.97 16.68 -14.03
CA GLN A 44 8.72 15.47 -14.38
C GLN A 44 7.77 14.33 -14.73
N PRO A 45 7.93 13.66 -15.90
CA PRO A 45 7.14 12.50 -16.27
C PRO A 45 7.34 11.33 -15.28
N ARG A 46 6.27 10.56 -15.03
CA ARG A 46 6.32 9.36 -14.16
C ARG A 46 7.35 8.32 -14.61
N LEU A 47 7.50 8.14 -15.92
CA LEU A 47 8.46 7.19 -16.49
C LEU A 47 9.92 7.58 -16.18
N GLU A 48 10.24 8.87 -16.22
CA GLU A 48 11.57 9.37 -15.86
C GLU A 48 11.88 9.16 -14.38
N LEU A 49 10.88 9.40 -13.50
CA LEU A 49 11.00 9.11 -12.08
C LEU A 49 11.19 7.61 -11.82
N ALA A 50 10.46 6.77 -12.53
CA ALA A 50 10.60 5.31 -12.44
C ALA A 50 12.02 4.87 -12.79
N GLY A 51 12.57 5.35 -13.91
CA GLY A 51 13.95 5.05 -14.33
C GLY A 51 15.00 5.44 -13.29
N ALA A 52 14.87 6.63 -12.68
CA ALA A 52 15.77 7.07 -11.62
C ALA A 52 15.70 6.15 -10.39
N ASN A 53 14.51 5.73 -10.00
CA ASN A 53 14.31 4.85 -8.84
C ASN A 53 14.72 3.40 -9.11
N VAL A 54 14.55 2.91 -10.34
CA VAL A 54 15.12 1.62 -10.78
C VAL A 54 16.63 1.60 -10.59
N ALA A 55 17.35 2.65 -11.04
CA ALA A 55 18.80 2.74 -10.89
C ALA A 55 19.26 2.76 -9.42
N ILE A 56 18.43 3.28 -8.51
CA ILE A 56 18.67 3.20 -7.06
C ILE A 56 18.52 1.75 -6.58
N LEU A 57 17.44 1.06 -6.95
CA LEU A 57 17.18 -0.32 -6.56
C LEU A 57 18.22 -1.30 -7.10
N GLU A 58 18.71 -1.12 -8.34
CA GLU A 58 19.76 -1.94 -8.93
C GLU A 58 21.07 -1.92 -8.12
N LYS A 59 21.36 -0.81 -7.47
CA LYS A 59 22.54 -0.66 -6.60
C LYS A 59 22.27 -1.14 -5.17
N LEU A 60 21.08 -0.88 -4.66
CA LEU A 60 20.75 -1.14 -3.27
C LEU A 60 20.44 -2.62 -3.00
N LEU A 61 19.57 -3.22 -3.82
CA LEU A 61 19.04 -4.56 -3.54
C LEU A 61 20.10 -5.67 -3.50
N PRO A 62 21.11 -5.71 -4.39
CA PRO A 62 22.17 -6.71 -4.26
C PRO A 62 22.95 -6.62 -2.94
N ASN A 63 23.22 -5.40 -2.46
CA ASN A 63 23.89 -5.19 -1.17
C ASN A 63 23.02 -5.62 0.00
N VAL A 64 21.72 -5.30 -0.03
CA VAL A 64 20.75 -5.74 0.97
C VAL A 64 20.70 -7.27 1.04
N LEU A 65 20.59 -7.95 -0.09
CA LEU A 65 20.52 -9.42 -0.15
C LEU A 65 21.82 -10.09 0.29
N SER A 66 22.98 -9.44 0.14
CA SER A 66 24.25 -10.00 0.60
C SER A 66 24.32 -10.18 2.13
N VAL A 67 23.58 -9.40 2.89
CA VAL A 67 23.53 -9.44 4.37
C VAL A 67 22.19 -9.95 4.93
N ALA A 68 21.10 -9.84 4.18
CA ALA A 68 19.76 -10.27 4.58
C ALA A 68 19.03 -11.04 3.45
N PRO A 69 19.53 -12.22 3.04
CA PRO A 69 19.02 -12.95 1.86
C PRO A 69 17.60 -13.49 2.05
N ASN A 70 17.14 -13.59 3.29
CA ASN A 70 15.83 -14.14 3.64
C ASN A 70 14.80 -13.06 4.01
N ALA A 71 15.16 -11.78 3.92
CA ALA A 71 14.26 -10.70 4.29
C ALA A 71 13.05 -10.60 3.35
N ILE A 72 11.93 -10.16 3.91
CA ILE A 72 10.81 -9.65 3.12
C ILE A 72 11.14 -8.22 2.70
N ILE A 73 11.06 -7.92 1.42
CA ILE A 73 11.33 -6.59 0.87
C ILE A 73 10.01 -5.84 0.66
N MET A 74 9.82 -4.74 1.37
CA MET A 74 8.67 -3.85 1.20
C MET A 74 9.12 -2.51 0.63
N LEU A 75 8.56 -2.13 -0.51
CA LEU A 75 8.78 -0.84 -1.15
C LEU A 75 7.72 0.17 -0.72
N VAL A 76 8.15 1.40 -0.43
CA VAL A 76 7.27 2.55 -0.19
C VAL A 76 7.50 3.63 -1.24
N THR A 77 8.64 3.55 -1.93
CA THR A 77 9.06 4.47 -2.99
C THR A 77 8.16 4.36 -4.21
N ASN A 78 7.72 5.49 -4.76
CA ASN A 78 6.89 5.57 -5.96
C ASN A 78 7.73 5.62 -7.27
N PRO A 79 7.18 5.09 -8.38
CA PRO A 79 5.91 4.35 -8.53
C PRO A 79 6.02 2.92 -7.97
N CYS A 80 5.36 2.67 -6.86
CA CYS A 80 5.62 1.49 -6.04
C CYS A 80 5.26 0.17 -6.73
N ASP A 81 4.24 0.13 -7.58
CA ASP A 81 3.82 -1.08 -8.30
C ASP A 81 4.86 -1.49 -9.35
N VAL A 82 5.27 -0.55 -10.21
CA VAL A 82 6.36 -0.76 -11.19
C VAL A 82 7.64 -1.22 -10.48
N LEU A 83 8.01 -0.53 -9.39
CA LEU A 83 9.21 -0.87 -8.64
C LEU A 83 9.12 -2.22 -7.93
N THR A 84 7.92 -2.69 -7.57
CA THR A 84 7.71 -4.04 -7.02
C THR A 84 8.07 -5.12 -8.04
N VAL A 85 7.60 -5.00 -9.28
CA VAL A 85 7.95 -5.93 -10.36
C VAL A 85 9.46 -5.90 -10.64
N VAL A 86 10.04 -4.71 -10.72
CA VAL A 86 11.47 -4.54 -10.95
C VAL A 86 12.29 -5.11 -9.80
N ALA A 87 11.94 -4.83 -8.55
CA ALA A 87 12.62 -5.35 -7.37
C ALA A 87 12.58 -6.89 -7.33
N GLN A 88 11.45 -7.50 -7.68
CA GLN A 88 11.35 -8.95 -7.78
C GLN A 88 12.31 -9.52 -8.84
N LYS A 89 12.42 -8.87 -10.00
CA LYS A 89 13.35 -9.28 -11.07
C LYS A 89 14.82 -9.11 -10.66
N ILE A 90 15.16 -8.01 -10.00
CA ILE A 90 16.53 -7.74 -9.53
C ILE A 90 16.95 -8.76 -8.45
N THR A 91 16.06 -9.01 -7.49
CA THR A 91 16.36 -9.86 -6.34
C THR A 91 16.31 -11.35 -6.65
N GLY A 92 15.51 -11.75 -7.64
CA GLY A 92 15.20 -13.16 -7.90
C GLY A 92 14.39 -13.82 -6.79
N LEU A 93 13.93 -13.07 -5.80
CA LEU A 93 13.09 -13.57 -4.74
C LEU A 93 11.71 -13.98 -5.28
N PRO A 94 11.04 -14.97 -4.65
CA PRO A 94 9.68 -15.31 -5.03
C PRO A 94 8.72 -14.16 -4.69
N ALA A 95 7.59 -14.05 -5.43
CA ALA A 95 6.64 -12.97 -5.31
C ALA A 95 6.09 -12.77 -3.89
N ASN A 96 6.04 -13.83 -3.08
CA ASN A 96 5.58 -13.74 -1.70
C ASN A 96 6.54 -13.00 -0.76
N ARG A 97 7.75 -12.67 -1.20
CA ARG A 97 8.77 -11.93 -0.41
C ARG A 97 9.03 -10.52 -0.90
N VAL A 98 8.40 -10.09 -1.99
CA VAL A 98 8.56 -8.74 -2.54
C VAL A 98 7.20 -8.10 -2.71
N LEU A 99 7.01 -6.95 -2.07
CA LEU A 99 5.74 -6.22 -2.07
C LEU A 99 5.98 -4.72 -1.97
N SER A 100 4.94 -3.96 -2.17
CA SER A 100 4.91 -2.55 -1.76
C SER A 100 3.74 -2.26 -0.83
N SER A 101 3.77 -1.07 -0.23
CA SER A 101 2.68 -0.58 0.63
C SER A 101 1.33 -0.53 -0.09
N GLY A 102 1.35 -0.47 -1.41
CA GLY A 102 0.15 -0.45 -2.25
C GLY A 102 -0.87 0.58 -1.80
N THR A 103 -2.12 0.22 -1.84
CA THR A 103 -3.26 1.08 -1.47
C THR A 103 -3.74 0.93 -0.01
N VAL A 104 -2.87 0.43 0.89
CA VAL A 104 -3.21 0.32 2.32
C VAL A 104 -3.56 1.68 2.92
N LEU A 105 -2.77 2.72 2.60
CA LEU A 105 -3.04 4.07 3.06
C LEU A 105 -4.27 4.68 2.38
N ASP A 106 -4.47 4.46 1.09
CA ASP A 106 -5.61 4.98 0.32
C ASP A 106 -6.92 4.36 0.82
N SER A 107 -6.90 3.07 1.12
CA SER A 107 -8.02 2.39 1.79
C SER A 107 -8.31 2.96 3.18
N SER A 108 -7.29 3.36 3.93
CA SER A 108 -7.46 4.03 5.22
C SER A 108 -8.10 5.41 5.06
N ARG A 109 -7.68 6.19 4.06
CA ARG A 109 -8.27 7.50 3.72
C ARG A 109 -9.74 7.36 3.37
N LEU A 110 -10.06 6.41 2.49
CA LEU A 110 -11.44 6.12 2.11
C LEU A 110 -12.30 5.74 3.32
N ARG A 111 -11.82 4.84 4.17
CA ARG A 111 -12.54 4.43 5.39
C ARG A 111 -12.76 5.59 6.34
N TRP A 112 -11.79 6.49 6.47
CA TRP A 112 -11.91 7.69 7.30
C TRP A 112 -12.99 8.64 6.77
N LEU A 113 -13.03 8.86 5.46
CA LEU A 113 -14.05 9.71 4.81
C LEU A 113 -15.46 9.13 4.99
N ILE A 114 -15.62 7.82 4.75
CA ILE A 114 -16.88 7.11 4.95
C ILE A 114 -17.33 7.18 6.41
N ALA A 115 -16.42 6.92 7.34
CA ALA A 115 -16.71 6.93 8.77
C ALA A 115 -17.19 8.30 9.26
N ASN A 116 -16.49 9.37 8.83
CA ASN A 116 -16.89 10.74 9.17
C ASN A 116 -18.26 11.09 8.61
N LYS A 117 -18.55 10.72 7.39
CA LYS A 117 -19.84 11.01 6.75
C LYS A 117 -20.98 10.26 7.41
N ALA A 118 -20.76 9.00 7.82
CA ALA A 118 -21.77 8.18 8.49
C ALA A 118 -21.84 8.39 10.01
N GLY A 119 -20.91 9.14 10.61
CA GLY A 119 -20.85 9.32 12.07
C GLY A 119 -20.51 8.04 12.84
N VAL A 120 -19.68 7.15 12.26
CA VAL A 120 -19.32 5.86 12.87
C VAL A 120 -17.81 5.74 13.12
N SER A 121 -17.40 4.73 13.88
CA SER A 121 -15.97 4.41 14.02
C SER A 121 -15.38 3.94 12.70
N ILE A 122 -14.18 4.42 12.35
CA ILE A 122 -13.43 3.95 11.19
C ILE A 122 -13.20 2.43 11.20
N LYS A 123 -13.11 1.82 12.40
CA LYS A 123 -12.92 0.38 12.57
C LYS A 123 -14.17 -0.44 12.16
N SER A 124 -15.33 0.20 12.05
CA SER A 124 -16.57 -0.43 11.59
C SER A 124 -16.75 -0.36 10.07
N VAL A 125 -15.87 0.35 9.35
CA VAL A 125 -15.93 0.52 7.90
C VAL A 125 -15.05 -0.52 7.23
N HIS A 126 -15.62 -1.29 6.34
CA HIS A 126 -14.92 -2.25 5.48
C HIS A 126 -15.02 -1.79 4.02
N ALA A 127 -13.98 -1.14 3.55
CA ALA A 127 -13.86 -0.66 2.19
C ALA A 127 -12.38 -0.70 1.77
N ASN A 128 -12.10 -1.05 0.54
CA ASN A 128 -10.74 -1.06 0.01
C ASN A 128 -10.67 -0.28 -1.30
N VAL A 129 -9.57 0.43 -1.45
CA VAL A 129 -9.08 0.94 -2.73
C VAL A 129 -8.16 -0.13 -3.29
N VAL A 130 -8.27 -0.42 -4.58
CA VAL A 130 -7.50 -1.47 -5.27
C VAL A 130 -6.91 -0.95 -6.59
N GLY A 131 -6.10 -1.78 -7.24
CA GLY A 131 -5.46 -1.43 -8.51
C GLY A 131 -4.03 -0.91 -8.34
N GLU A 132 -3.58 -0.08 -9.27
CA GLU A 132 -2.31 0.67 -9.18
C GLU A 132 -2.42 1.72 -8.09
N HIS A 133 -1.40 1.86 -7.25
CA HIS A 133 -1.32 3.02 -6.34
C HIS A 133 -0.98 4.28 -7.12
N GLY A 134 -2.00 5.01 -7.55
CA GLY A 134 -1.87 6.22 -8.36
C GLY A 134 -3.20 6.70 -8.93
N ASP A 135 -3.14 7.30 -10.14
CA ASP A 135 -4.32 7.94 -10.71
C ASP A 135 -5.37 6.94 -11.24
N SER A 136 -5.04 5.65 -11.33
CA SER A 136 -5.95 4.58 -11.78
C SER A 136 -6.47 3.70 -10.64
N GLU A 137 -6.16 4.04 -9.38
CA GLU A 137 -6.75 3.36 -8.22
C GLU A 137 -8.25 3.62 -8.10
N PHE A 138 -8.98 2.66 -7.57
CA PHE A 138 -10.43 2.83 -7.38
C PHE A 138 -10.97 2.06 -6.17
N PRO A 139 -12.04 2.55 -5.52
CA PRO A 139 -12.74 1.84 -4.47
C PRO A 139 -13.62 0.71 -5.03
N VAL A 140 -13.61 -0.46 -4.38
CA VAL A 140 -14.56 -1.54 -4.68
C VAL A 140 -15.84 -1.31 -3.88
N TRP A 141 -16.74 -0.52 -4.45
CA TRP A 141 -17.99 -0.12 -3.80
C TRP A 141 -18.95 -1.29 -3.61
N SER A 142 -18.93 -2.27 -4.51
CA SER A 142 -19.77 -3.47 -4.46
C SER A 142 -19.49 -4.34 -3.22
N ALA A 143 -18.27 -4.26 -2.67
CA ALA A 143 -17.87 -4.99 -1.47
C ALA A 143 -17.79 -4.11 -0.21
N ALA A 144 -18.04 -2.79 -0.34
CA ALA A 144 -17.91 -1.86 0.76
C ALA A 144 -19.14 -1.92 1.70
N ASN A 145 -18.87 -1.94 3.02
CA ASN A 145 -19.94 -2.00 4.03
C ASN A 145 -19.55 -1.33 5.34
N ILE A 146 -20.54 -1.03 6.16
CA ILE A 146 -20.40 -0.60 7.54
C ILE A 146 -21.16 -1.60 8.42
N GLY A 147 -20.44 -2.34 9.27
CA GLY A 147 -21.04 -3.29 10.19
C GLY A 147 -21.98 -4.30 9.51
N MET A 148 -21.59 -4.82 8.34
CA MET A 148 -22.35 -5.76 7.49
C MET A 148 -23.45 -5.12 6.62
N VAL A 149 -23.78 -3.83 6.77
CA VAL A 149 -24.75 -3.16 5.90
C VAL A 149 -23.99 -2.64 4.67
N PRO A 150 -24.36 -3.04 3.43
CA PRO A 150 -23.75 -2.53 2.23
C PRO A 150 -23.82 -1.00 2.17
N LEU A 151 -22.75 -0.35 1.73
CA LEU A 151 -22.73 1.12 1.60
C LEU A 151 -23.82 1.64 0.66
N THR A 152 -24.13 0.87 -0.37
CA THR A 152 -25.22 1.21 -1.32
C THR A 152 -26.62 1.14 -0.72
N GLU A 153 -26.76 0.51 0.45
CA GLU A 153 -28.01 0.37 1.18
C GLU A 153 -28.03 1.15 2.50
N TRP A 154 -26.93 1.90 2.77
CA TRP A 154 -26.82 2.66 4.01
C TRP A 154 -27.72 3.89 3.99
N GLU A 155 -28.69 3.92 4.90
CA GLU A 155 -29.61 5.02 5.07
C GLU A 155 -29.33 5.79 6.35
N GLN A 156 -29.58 7.10 6.30
CA GLN A 156 -29.59 7.99 7.45
C GLN A 156 -30.80 8.92 7.32
N ASP A 157 -31.63 9.02 8.34
CA ASP A 157 -32.85 9.80 8.35
C ASP A 157 -33.81 9.46 7.18
N GLY A 158 -33.87 8.17 6.83
CA GLY A 158 -34.73 7.66 5.76
C GLY A 158 -34.25 7.99 4.34
N LYS A 159 -32.98 8.39 4.18
CA LYS A 159 -32.38 8.70 2.87
C LYS A 159 -31.08 7.93 2.70
N GLN A 160 -30.85 7.44 1.49
CA GLN A 160 -29.59 6.85 1.12
C GLN A 160 -28.45 7.89 1.28
N LEU A 161 -27.47 7.57 2.12
CA LEU A 161 -26.36 8.49 2.41
C LEU A 161 -25.25 8.43 1.34
N PHE A 162 -24.96 7.24 0.82
CA PHE A 162 -23.87 7.00 -0.12
C PHE A 162 -24.42 6.82 -1.54
N THR A 163 -25.02 7.87 -2.09
CA THR A 163 -25.45 7.92 -3.51
C THR A 163 -24.25 7.78 -4.44
N GLU A 164 -24.46 7.62 -5.74
CA GLU A 164 -23.37 7.52 -6.71
C GLU A 164 -22.50 8.78 -6.73
N GLU A 165 -23.12 9.96 -6.64
CA GLU A 165 -22.42 11.25 -6.56
C GLU A 165 -21.52 11.32 -5.32
N VAL A 166 -22.05 10.92 -4.15
CA VAL A 166 -21.31 10.91 -2.89
C VAL A 166 -20.13 9.94 -2.96
N ARG A 167 -20.32 8.75 -3.52
CA ARG A 167 -19.24 7.78 -3.68
C ARG A 167 -18.13 8.30 -4.61
N THR A 168 -18.51 8.99 -5.68
CA THR A 168 -17.56 9.61 -6.62
C THR A 168 -16.76 10.73 -5.95
N GLU A 169 -17.41 11.56 -5.13
CA GLU A 169 -16.74 12.58 -4.32
C GLU A 169 -15.72 11.97 -3.36
N LEU A 170 -16.13 10.95 -2.60
CA LEU A 170 -15.26 10.27 -1.63
C LEU A 170 -14.06 9.57 -2.30
N ALA A 171 -14.26 8.92 -3.45
CA ALA A 171 -13.18 8.33 -4.23
C ALA A 171 -12.17 9.38 -4.68
N THR A 172 -12.67 10.50 -5.23
CA THR A 172 -11.81 11.61 -5.67
C THR A 172 -11.05 12.25 -4.51
N GLU A 173 -11.70 12.42 -3.36
CA GLU A 173 -11.05 13.00 -2.17
C GLU A 173 -9.97 12.06 -1.61
N ALA A 174 -10.21 10.75 -1.56
CA ALA A 174 -9.23 9.76 -1.11
C ALA A 174 -7.97 9.76 -2.02
N MET A 175 -8.17 9.70 -3.34
CA MET A 175 -7.10 9.74 -4.35
C MET A 175 -6.29 11.04 -4.26
N ARG A 176 -6.96 12.19 -4.11
CA ARG A 176 -6.31 13.51 -4.07
C ARG A 176 -5.75 13.90 -2.71
N ALA A 177 -5.96 13.10 -1.66
CA ALA A 177 -5.53 13.44 -0.31
C ALA A 177 -4.02 13.67 -0.20
N ALA A 178 -3.20 12.89 -0.93
CA ALA A 178 -1.75 13.08 -0.94
C ALA A 178 -1.34 14.46 -1.49
N TYR A 179 -1.95 14.89 -2.59
CA TYR A 179 -1.66 16.19 -3.21
C TYR A 179 -1.98 17.34 -2.24
N LYS A 180 -3.15 17.28 -1.59
CA LYS A 180 -3.57 18.26 -0.59
C LYS A 180 -2.61 18.37 0.61
N VAL A 181 -2.11 17.22 1.09
CA VAL A 181 -1.11 17.17 2.17
C VAL A 181 0.23 17.74 1.71
N ILE A 182 0.68 17.42 0.49
CA ILE A 182 1.93 17.93 -0.09
C ILE A 182 1.85 19.45 -0.29
N GLU A 183 0.73 19.95 -0.78
CA GLU A 183 0.49 21.39 -0.93
C GLU A 183 0.59 22.12 0.42
N GLY A 184 0.02 21.55 1.49
CA GLY A 184 0.00 22.16 2.82
C GLY A 184 1.32 22.10 3.58
N LYS A 185 2.11 21.02 3.47
CA LYS A 185 3.32 20.82 4.28
C LYS A 185 4.55 20.29 3.52
N GLY A 186 4.48 20.22 2.20
CA GLY A 186 5.62 19.87 1.33
C GLY A 186 5.85 18.37 1.11
N SER A 187 5.33 17.49 1.98
CA SER A 187 5.47 16.03 1.84
C SER A 187 4.44 15.29 2.68
N THR A 188 4.15 14.03 2.33
CA THR A 188 3.46 13.08 3.22
C THR A 188 4.50 12.25 3.97
N ASN A 189 4.30 11.97 5.24
CA ASN A 189 5.19 11.14 6.05
C ASN A 189 4.49 10.44 7.20
N TYR A 190 3.68 11.11 8.02
CA TYR A 190 3.09 10.49 9.21
C TYR A 190 2.18 9.30 8.90
N ALA A 191 1.21 9.49 8.02
CA ALA A 191 0.24 8.44 7.70
C ALA A 191 0.88 7.25 6.99
N ILE A 192 1.83 7.49 6.07
CA ILE A 192 2.55 6.38 5.41
C ILE A 192 3.50 5.67 6.38
N GLY A 193 4.10 6.38 7.34
CA GLY A 193 4.88 5.76 8.41
C GLY A 193 4.04 4.83 9.27
N ILE A 194 2.83 5.27 9.70
CA ILE A 194 1.90 4.43 10.46
C ILE A 194 1.39 3.25 9.61
N SER A 195 1.10 3.47 8.34
CA SER A 195 0.69 2.41 7.40
C SER A 195 1.79 1.36 7.22
N GLY A 196 3.04 1.80 7.02
CA GLY A 196 4.20 0.90 6.95
C GLY A 196 4.40 0.10 8.23
N ALA A 197 4.27 0.74 9.39
CA ALA A 197 4.32 0.07 10.69
C ALA A 197 3.21 -0.98 10.84
N ARG A 198 1.98 -0.67 10.41
CA ARG A 198 0.86 -1.64 10.43
C ARG A 198 1.11 -2.83 9.51
N ILE A 199 1.69 -2.61 8.33
CA ILE A 199 2.07 -3.70 7.42
C ILE A 199 3.16 -4.55 8.08
N ALA A 200 4.23 -3.93 8.58
CA ALA A 200 5.31 -4.64 9.28
C ALA A 200 4.80 -5.47 10.47
N GLU A 201 3.91 -4.91 11.29
CA GLU A 201 3.26 -5.60 12.40
C GLU A 201 2.51 -6.86 11.93
N ALA A 202 1.80 -6.80 10.80
CA ALA A 202 1.05 -7.93 10.26
C ALA A 202 1.99 -9.07 9.83
N PHE A 203 3.10 -8.74 9.18
CA PHE A 203 4.09 -9.71 8.75
C PHE A 203 4.86 -10.29 9.95
N LEU A 204 5.51 -9.45 10.74
CA LEU A 204 6.38 -9.88 11.83
C LEU A 204 5.60 -10.56 12.97
N GLY A 205 4.37 -10.11 13.21
CA GLY A 205 3.46 -10.70 14.20
C GLY A 205 2.75 -11.98 13.74
N GLY A 206 2.90 -12.40 12.49
CA GLY A 206 2.26 -13.62 11.97
C GLY A 206 0.73 -13.60 12.01
N GLN A 207 0.11 -12.43 11.78
CA GLN A 207 -1.31 -12.20 12.06
C GLN A 207 -2.27 -12.85 11.04
N ASN A 208 -1.82 -13.36 9.89
CA ASN A 208 -2.68 -13.72 8.76
C ASN A 208 -3.66 -12.58 8.40
N ALA A 209 -3.15 -11.34 8.43
CA ALA A 209 -3.96 -10.16 8.16
C ALA A 209 -4.30 -10.05 6.68
N VAL A 210 -5.46 -9.47 6.37
CA VAL A 210 -5.85 -9.14 4.99
C VAL A 210 -5.60 -7.65 4.78
N LEU A 211 -4.64 -7.32 3.90
CA LEU A 211 -4.24 -5.96 3.58
C LEU A 211 -4.17 -5.76 2.07
N PRO A 212 -4.58 -4.60 1.53
CA PRO A 212 -4.45 -4.30 0.10
C PRO A 212 -3.02 -3.83 -0.23
N VAL A 213 -2.02 -4.67 0.08
CA VAL A 213 -0.64 -4.47 -0.36
C VAL A 213 -0.52 -4.78 -1.85
N SER A 214 0.46 -4.19 -2.52
CA SER A 214 0.75 -4.50 -3.91
C SER A 214 1.81 -5.58 -4.02
N THR A 215 1.55 -6.56 -4.86
CA THR A 215 2.49 -7.64 -5.18
C THR A 215 2.30 -8.08 -6.62
N THR A 216 3.35 -8.66 -7.20
CA THR A 216 3.25 -9.24 -8.54
C THR A 216 2.23 -10.36 -8.55
N ILE A 217 1.23 -10.22 -9.40
CA ILE A 217 0.17 -11.22 -9.55
C ILE A 217 0.77 -12.48 -10.17
N ALA A 218 0.74 -13.56 -9.40
CA ALA A 218 1.15 -14.87 -9.86
C ALA A 218 -0.08 -15.66 -10.34
N GLY A 219 0.02 -16.28 -11.52
CA GLY A 219 -1.05 -17.10 -12.07
C GLY A 219 -2.08 -16.30 -12.87
N GLU A 220 -3.30 -16.85 -12.97
CA GLU A 220 -4.36 -16.33 -13.87
C GLU A 220 -5.42 -15.51 -13.12
N LEU A 221 -5.09 -14.88 -12.00
CA LEU A 221 -6.04 -14.05 -11.29
C LEU A 221 -6.42 -12.84 -12.18
N TYR A 222 -7.68 -12.74 -12.56
CA TYR A 222 -8.20 -11.75 -13.50
C TYR A 222 -7.54 -11.72 -14.90
N GLY A 223 -6.72 -12.75 -15.23
CA GLY A 223 -6.00 -12.84 -16.51
C GLY A 223 -4.74 -11.96 -16.60
N PHE A 224 -4.28 -11.40 -15.50
CA PHE A 224 -3.06 -10.59 -15.47
C PHE A 224 -1.80 -11.42 -15.32
N LYS A 225 -0.71 -10.94 -15.90
CA LYS A 225 0.63 -11.52 -15.79
C LYS A 225 1.66 -10.41 -15.63
N ASP A 226 2.67 -10.66 -14.80
CA ASP A 226 3.86 -9.79 -14.66
C ASP A 226 3.56 -8.33 -14.28
N VAL A 227 2.43 -8.09 -13.61
CA VAL A 227 2.01 -6.78 -13.12
C VAL A 227 1.82 -6.87 -11.60
N ALA A 228 2.24 -5.84 -10.87
CA ALA A 228 1.96 -5.72 -9.46
C ALA A 228 0.74 -4.83 -9.26
N LEU A 229 -0.22 -5.32 -8.48
CA LEU A 229 -1.46 -4.61 -8.18
C LEU A 229 -1.80 -4.75 -6.70
N SER A 230 -2.43 -3.73 -6.17
CA SER A 230 -2.99 -3.73 -4.83
C SER A 230 -4.34 -4.44 -4.83
N LEU A 231 -4.39 -5.57 -4.15
CA LEU A 231 -5.61 -6.36 -3.93
C LEU A 231 -5.62 -6.86 -2.48
N PRO A 232 -6.79 -7.17 -1.89
CA PRO A 232 -6.85 -7.81 -0.58
C PRO A 232 -6.00 -9.07 -0.55
N THR A 233 -4.98 -9.07 0.28
CA THR A 233 -3.92 -10.08 0.30
C THR A 233 -3.70 -10.57 1.71
N ILE A 234 -3.69 -11.90 1.91
CA ILE A 234 -3.35 -12.51 3.19
C ILE A 234 -1.84 -12.46 3.36
N VAL A 235 -1.39 -11.87 4.47
CA VAL A 235 0.02 -11.69 4.81
C VAL A 235 0.32 -12.19 6.20
N ASN A 236 1.49 -12.81 6.37
CA ASN A 236 2.00 -13.26 7.67
C ASN A 236 3.54 -13.31 7.67
N ARG A 237 4.15 -13.91 8.69
CA ARG A 237 5.60 -13.99 8.85
C ARG A 237 6.35 -14.71 7.70
N GLU A 238 5.69 -15.58 6.98
CA GLU A 238 6.26 -16.27 5.82
C GLU A 238 6.19 -15.43 4.52
N GLY A 239 5.57 -14.26 4.58
CA GLY A 239 5.35 -13.38 3.44
C GLY A 239 3.89 -13.32 3.01
N ILE A 240 3.67 -13.04 1.73
CA ILE A 240 2.35 -13.07 1.11
C ILE A 240 1.90 -14.53 0.97
N GLN A 241 0.74 -14.84 1.49
CA GLN A 241 0.17 -16.18 1.44
C GLN A 241 -0.74 -16.36 0.22
N ARG A 242 -1.59 -15.39 -0.03
CA ARG A 242 -2.54 -15.46 -1.13
C ARG A 242 -3.17 -14.08 -1.40
N VAL A 243 -3.25 -13.72 -2.66
CA VAL A 243 -4.12 -12.63 -3.14
C VAL A 243 -5.55 -13.17 -3.22
N LEU A 244 -6.51 -12.44 -2.67
CA LEU A 244 -7.90 -12.86 -2.63
C LEU A 244 -8.65 -12.35 -3.86
N PRO A 245 -9.44 -13.20 -4.53
CA PRO A 245 -10.37 -12.71 -5.52
C PRO A 245 -11.46 -11.88 -4.83
N VAL A 246 -11.67 -10.67 -5.31
CA VAL A 246 -12.72 -9.77 -4.81
C VAL A 246 -13.91 -9.87 -5.75
N PRO A 247 -15.14 -10.07 -5.26
CA PRO A 247 -16.33 -9.97 -6.10
C PRO A 247 -16.48 -8.52 -6.56
N MET A 248 -16.31 -8.29 -7.85
CA MET A 248 -16.43 -6.99 -8.52
C MET A 248 -17.54 -7.05 -9.54
N ASN A 249 -18.26 -5.94 -9.70
CA ASN A 249 -19.18 -5.80 -10.84
C ASN A 249 -18.40 -5.55 -12.15
N GLU A 250 -19.11 -5.55 -13.28
CA GLU A 250 -18.47 -5.39 -14.61
C GLU A 250 -17.70 -4.07 -14.75
N ALA A 251 -18.21 -2.99 -14.19
CA ALA A 251 -17.56 -1.68 -14.23
C ALA A 251 -16.26 -1.68 -13.40
N GLU A 252 -16.28 -2.26 -12.20
CA GLU A 252 -15.10 -2.40 -11.34
C GLU A 252 -14.04 -3.32 -11.95
N LEU A 253 -14.46 -4.41 -12.62
CA LEU A 253 -13.53 -5.28 -13.36
C LEU A 253 -12.89 -4.55 -14.55
N ALA A 254 -13.65 -3.69 -15.25
CA ALA A 254 -13.11 -2.86 -16.31
C ALA A 254 -12.09 -1.84 -15.76
N GLN A 255 -12.36 -1.22 -14.60
CA GLN A 255 -11.42 -0.33 -13.93
C GLN A 255 -10.14 -1.08 -13.51
N LEU A 256 -10.25 -2.30 -12.98
CA LEU A 256 -9.10 -3.10 -12.62
C LEU A 256 -8.21 -3.42 -13.83
N LYS A 257 -8.82 -3.73 -14.97
CA LYS A 257 -8.09 -3.96 -16.22
C LYS A 257 -7.37 -2.70 -16.69
N ALA A 258 -8.06 -1.57 -16.71
CA ALA A 258 -7.46 -0.28 -17.08
C ALA A 258 -6.30 0.10 -16.12
N SER A 259 -6.45 -0.19 -14.84
CA SER A 259 -5.41 0.02 -13.83
C SER A 259 -4.19 -0.88 -14.07
N ALA A 260 -4.39 -2.14 -14.45
CA ALA A 260 -3.30 -3.05 -14.80
C ALA A 260 -2.56 -2.62 -16.08
N GLU A 261 -3.26 -2.02 -17.05
CA GLU A 261 -2.69 -1.52 -18.30
C GLU A 261 -1.91 -0.20 -18.11
N ALA A 262 -2.11 0.50 -16.99
CA ALA A 262 -1.42 1.75 -16.67
C ALA A 262 0.00 1.53 -16.11
N ILE A 263 0.33 0.30 -15.69
CA ILE A 263 1.63 -0.12 -15.15
C ILE A 263 2.54 -0.65 -16.27
#